data_7ad758e2b9886fd4658c3debc93d32e3
#
_entry.id   7ad758e2b9886fd4658c3debc93d32e3
#
_cell.length_a   1.000
_cell.length_b   1.000
_cell.length_c   1.000
_cell.angle_alpha   90.00
_cell.angle_beta   90.00
_cell.angle_gamma   90.00
#
_symmetry.space_group_name_H-M   'P 1'
#
loop_
_entity.id
_entity.type
_entity.pdbx_description
1 polymer ?
#
loop_
_entity_poly.entity_id
_entity_poly.type
_entity_poly.pdbx_seq_one_letter_code
_entity_poly.pdbx_strand_id
1 'polypeptide(L)'
;MTVYRLGTEIAFPPPDEAEPSGLLAVGGDLRPERLLLAYSLGIFPWPLVEQPLLWFSPDPRTVLEPAALRVSRSLSRTLRRGRYEVRLDTAFADVVQQCAQVPRRGEVGTWITPALAAAYRRLHELGFAHSAEAWEDGRLVGGLYGVSLGGAFFGESMFARRPDASKVAFVTLVRQLAA
;
A
#
# COMPACT_ATOMS: atom_id res chain seq x y z
N MET A 1 -5.37 -26.01 12.13
CA MET A 1 -5.08 -24.99 11.11
C MET A 1 -3.56 -24.82 11.12
N THR A 2 -2.94 -24.74 9.95
CA THR A 2 -1.48 -24.83 9.85
C THR A 2 -0.95 -23.50 9.34
N VAL A 3 -0.19 -22.76 10.16
CA VAL A 3 0.58 -21.62 9.70
C VAL A 3 1.89 -22.14 9.08
N TYR A 4 2.15 -21.81 7.84
CA TYR A 4 3.31 -22.30 7.08
C TYR A 4 4.57 -21.53 7.46
N ARG A 5 5.72 -22.22 7.48
CA ARG A 5 7.02 -21.57 7.66
C ARG A 5 7.73 -21.45 6.32
N LEU A 6 8.00 -20.22 5.89
CA LEU A 6 8.74 -19.95 4.66
C LEU A 6 10.25 -20.01 4.90
N GLY A 7 10.94 -20.69 4.01
CA GLY A 7 12.41 -20.74 3.94
C GLY A 7 12.97 -19.76 2.90
N THR A 8 14.10 -20.13 2.33
CA THR A 8 14.82 -19.35 1.28
C THR A 8 14.21 -19.52 -0.11
N GLU A 9 13.49 -20.61 -0.36
CA GLU A 9 12.78 -20.87 -1.61
C GLU A 9 11.66 -19.82 -1.82
N ILE A 10 11.51 -19.33 -3.05
CA ILE A 10 10.47 -18.38 -3.43
C ILE A 10 9.20 -19.16 -3.78
N ALA A 11 8.45 -19.48 -2.75
CA ALA A 11 7.18 -20.19 -2.85
C ALA A 11 6.23 -19.73 -1.73
N PHE A 12 4.92 -19.91 -1.96
CA PHE A 12 3.87 -19.75 -0.96
C PHE A 12 2.95 -20.96 -0.98
N PRO A 13 2.33 -21.30 0.17
CA PRO A 13 1.22 -22.23 0.17
C PRO A 13 0.00 -21.64 -0.56
N PRO A 14 -1.01 -22.45 -0.92
CA PRO A 14 -2.24 -21.96 -1.51
C PRO A 14 -2.90 -20.88 -0.62
N PRO A 15 -3.34 -19.74 -1.19
CA PRO A 15 -3.94 -18.65 -0.41
C PRO A 15 -5.20 -19.04 0.37
N ASP A 16 -5.96 -20.01 -0.11
CA ASP A 16 -7.19 -20.57 0.50
C ASP A 16 -6.91 -21.41 1.76
N GLU A 17 -5.65 -21.72 2.03
CA GLU A 17 -5.23 -22.38 3.27
C GLU A 17 -4.93 -21.39 4.41
N ALA A 18 -5.17 -20.08 4.21
CA ALA A 18 -5.04 -19.09 5.27
C ALA A 18 -6.01 -19.37 6.43
N GLU A 19 -5.56 -19.03 7.63
CA GLU A 19 -6.43 -19.09 8.82
C GLU A 19 -7.61 -18.09 8.71
N PRO A 20 -8.67 -18.23 9.50
CA PRO A 20 -9.78 -17.25 9.53
C PRO A 20 -9.34 -15.82 9.85
N SER A 21 -8.17 -15.62 10.47
CA SER A 21 -7.52 -14.34 10.68
C SER A 21 -6.90 -13.76 9.40
N GLY A 22 -6.80 -14.55 8.34
CA GLY A 22 -6.05 -14.27 7.13
C GLY A 22 -4.55 -14.61 7.20
N LEU A 23 -4.03 -15.04 8.36
CA LEU A 23 -2.63 -15.44 8.49
C LEU A 23 -2.38 -16.72 7.70
N LEU A 24 -1.41 -16.69 6.78
CA LEU A 24 -1.06 -17.81 5.91
C LEU A 24 0.31 -18.39 6.25
N ALA A 25 1.32 -17.53 6.41
CA ALA A 25 2.68 -17.99 6.59
C ALA A 25 3.51 -17.04 7.44
N VAL A 26 4.65 -17.56 7.96
CA VAL A 26 5.65 -16.81 8.73
C VAL A 26 7.05 -17.04 8.17
N GLY A 27 7.93 -16.03 8.30
CA GLY A 27 9.33 -16.12 7.86
C GLY A 27 9.50 -15.70 6.39
N GLY A 28 10.50 -16.28 5.73
CA GLY A 28 10.91 -15.82 4.40
C GLY A 28 11.68 -14.49 4.44
N ASP A 29 11.59 -13.73 3.36
CA ASP A 29 12.31 -12.48 3.17
C ASP A 29 11.47 -11.47 2.36
N LEU A 30 11.98 -10.24 2.18
CA LEU A 30 11.33 -9.16 1.43
C LEU A 30 11.99 -8.93 0.05
N ARG A 31 12.62 -9.95 -0.55
CA ARG A 31 13.18 -9.85 -1.91
C ARG A 31 12.07 -9.52 -2.91
N PRO A 32 12.37 -8.72 -3.96
CA PRO A 32 11.39 -8.34 -4.98
C PRO A 32 10.63 -9.53 -5.57
N GLU A 33 11.33 -10.64 -5.86
CA GLU A 33 10.75 -11.84 -6.47
C GLU A 33 9.70 -12.47 -5.54
N ARG A 34 9.96 -12.52 -4.23
CA ARG A 34 8.99 -13.04 -3.26
C ARG A 34 7.80 -12.10 -3.10
N LEU A 35 8.05 -10.79 -3.03
CA LEU A 35 6.97 -9.80 -2.94
C LEU A 35 6.07 -9.86 -4.19
N LEU A 36 6.64 -9.89 -5.38
CA LEU A 36 5.87 -9.97 -6.62
C LEU A 36 5.07 -11.27 -6.71
N LEU A 37 5.65 -12.41 -6.31
CA LEU A 37 4.90 -13.67 -6.22
C LEU A 37 3.76 -13.56 -5.21
N ALA A 38 4.00 -12.99 -4.03
CA ALA A 38 2.96 -12.78 -3.01
C ALA A 38 1.79 -11.96 -3.57
N TYR A 39 2.07 -10.77 -4.14
CA TYR A 39 1.02 -9.92 -4.72
C TYR A 39 0.28 -10.58 -5.88
N SER A 40 0.94 -11.37 -6.71
CA SER A 40 0.28 -12.13 -7.79
C SER A 40 -0.72 -13.17 -7.26
N LEU A 41 -0.55 -13.63 -6.03
CA LEU A 41 -1.42 -14.56 -5.33
C LEU A 41 -2.40 -13.86 -4.36
N GLY A 42 -2.41 -12.53 -4.29
CA GLY A 42 -3.23 -11.77 -3.32
C GLY A 42 -2.69 -11.78 -1.89
N ILE A 43 -1.47 -12.29 -1.69
CA ILE A 43 -0.78 -12.35 -0.40
C ILE A 43 0.00 -11.06 -0.17
N PHE A 44 0.08 -10.59 1.07
CA PHE A 44 0.88 -9.40 1.42
C PHE A 44 1.60 -9.56 2.76
N PRO A 45 2.76 -8.90 2.93
CA PRO A 45 3.50 -8.92 4.18
C PRO A 45 2.90 -7.96 5.21
N TRP A 46 2.90 -8.38 6.48
CA TRP A 46 2.56 -7.54 7.62
C TRP A 46 3.59 -7.74 8.73
N PRO A 47 4.76 -7.08 8.63
CA PRO A 47 5.78 -7.23 9.65
C PRO A 47 5.34 -6.57 10.97
N LEU A 48 5.57 -7.27 12.06
CA LEU A 48 5.46 -6.73 13.40
C LEU A 48 6.86 -6.46 13.94
N VAL A 49 7.01 -5.41 14.75
CA VAL A 49 8.30 -5.09 15.37
C VAL A 49 8.72 -6.26 16.27
N GLU A 50 9.98 -6.71 16.13
CA GLU A 50 10.58 -7.82 16.91
C GLU A 50 9.92 -9.21 16.70
N GLN A 51 9.13 -9.38 15.64
CA GLN A 51 8.53 -10.66 15.27
C GLN A 51 8.98 -11.12 13.89
N PRO A 52 8.87 -12.42 13.59
CA PRO A 52 9.11 -12.91 12.24
C PRO A 52 8.14 -12.24 11.25
N LEU A 53 8.58 -12.12 10.00
CA LEU A 53 7.74 -11.60 8.93
C LEU A 53 6.47 -12.46 8.78
N LEU A 54 5.31 -11.83 8.81
CA LEU A 54 4.02 -12.47 8.63
C LEU A 54 3.47 -12.20 7.23
N TRP A 55 2.75 -13.19 6.67
CA TRP A 55 2.11 -13.12 5.36
C TRP A 55 0.64 -13.44 5.49
N PHE A 56 -0.19 -12.56 4.94
CA PHE A 56 -1.64 -12.63 5.05
C PHE A 56 -2.32 -12.78 3.69
N SER A 57 -3.40 -13.56 3.68
CA SER A 57 -4.35 -13.69 2.59
C SER A 57 -5.77 -13.74 3.16
N PRO A 58 -6.37 -12.59 3.53
CA PRO A 58 -7.71 -12.56 4.09
C PRO A 58 -8.77 -12.86 3.02
N ASP A 59 -9.78 -13.64 3.40
CA ASP A 59 -10.99 -13.88 2.63
C ASP A 59 -12.21 -13.60 3.54
N PRO A 60 -13.14 -12.69 3.15
CA PRO A 60 -13.20 -11.95 1.88
C PRO A 60 -12.17 -10.81 1.78
N ARG A 61 -11.74 -10.50 0.55
CA ARG A 61 -10.86 -9.37 0.22
C ARG A 61 -11.67 -8.17 -0.25
N THR A 62 -11.50 -7.02 0.41
CA THR A 62 -12.11 -5.78 -0.06
C THR A 62 -11.41 -5.28 -1.32
N VAL A 63 -12.18 -5.00 -2.36
CA VAL A 63 -11.71 -4.43 -3.62
C VAL A 63 -12.52 -3.19 -4.01
N LEU A 64 -11.92 -2.30 -4.77
CA LEU A 64 -12.58 -1.16 -5.39
C LEU A 64 -12.41 -1.25 -6.90
N GLU A 65 -13.51 -1.45 -7.62
CA GLU A 65 -13.53 -1.27 -9.07
C GLU A 65 -13.44 0.23 -9.39
N PRO A 66 -12.52 0.69 -10.23
CA PRO A 66 -12.35 2.11 -10.52
C PRO A 66 -13.63 2.80 -10.97
N ALA A 67 -14.48 2.13 -11.76
CA ALA A 67 -15.78 2.63 -12.20
C ALA A 67 -16.80 2.79 -11.07
N ALA A 68 -16.64 2.09 -9.95
CA ALA A 68 -17.51 2.16 -8.79
C ALA A 68 -17.10 3.26 -7.78
N LEU A 69 -16.04 4.03 -8.06
CA LEU A 69 -15.55 5.08 -7.18
C LEU A 69 -16.62 6.15 -6.94
N ARG A 70 -17.04 6.29 -5.68
CA ARG A 70 -17.96 7.34 -5.25
C ARG A 70 -17.23 8.49 -4.59
N VAL A 71 -17.32 9.68 -5.16
CA VAL A 71 -16.70 10.89 -4.62
C VAL A 71 -17.79 11.75 -3.96
N SER A 72 -17.64 12.03 -2.66
CA SER A 72 -18.61 12.86 -1.93
C SER A 72 -18.69 14.29 -2.49
N ARG A 73 -19.80 14.98 -2.24
CA ARG A 73 -20.00 16.39 -2.70
C ARG A 73 -18.91 17.32 -2.13
N SER A 74 -18.50 17.13 -0.87
CA SER A 74 -17.43 17.92 -0.24
C SER A 74 -16.07 17.70 -0.91
N LEU A 75 -15.71 16.43 -1.14
CA LEU A 75 -14.44 16.09 -1.81
C LEU A 75 -14.43 16.55 -3.28
N SER A 76 -15.58 16.45 -3.99
CA SER A 76 -15.72 17.00 -5.34
C SER A 76 -15.50 18.51 -5.38
N ARG A 77 -15.91 19.24 -4.33
CA ARG A 77 -15.64 20.67 -4.20
C ARG A 77 -14.15 20.95 -3.98
N THR A 78 -13.48 20.16 -3.12
CA THR A 78 -12.04 20.25 -2.89
C THR A 78 -11.25 20.01 -4.18
N LEU A 79 -11.61 18.97 -4.94
CA LEU A 79 -10.99 18.66 -6.25
C LEU A 79 -11.16 19.84 -7.24
N ARG A 80 -12.38 20.40 -7.37
CA ARG A 80 -12.64 21.54 -8.29
C ARG A 80 -11.91 22.83 -7.91
N ARG A 81 -11.65 23.05 -6.61
CA ARG A 81 -10.89 24.23 -6.16
C ARG A 81 -9.43 24.21 -6.55
N GLY A 82 -8.89 23.05 -6.96
CA GLY A 82 -7.50 22.92 -7.40
C GLY A 82 -6.45 23.27 -6.32
N ARG A 83 -6.83 23.11 -5.02
CA ARG A 83 -5.95 23.45 -3.91
C ARG A 83 -4.67 22.63 -3.90
N TYR A 84 -4.76 21.37 -4.33
CA TYR A 84 -3.65 20.43 -4.34
C TYR A 84 -3.24 20.13 -5.76
N GLU A 85 -1.94 20.27 -6.06
CA GLU A 85 -1.32 19.68 -7.24
C GLU A 85 -1.08 18.20 -6.97
N VAL A 86 -1.53 17.32 -7.86
CA VAL A 86 -1.27 15.88 -7.74
C VAL A 86 -0.15 15.49 -8.69
N ARG A 87 0.87 14.83 -8.15
CA ARG A 87 1.99 14.26 -8.91
C ARG A 87 2.02 12.75 -8.70
N LEU A 88 2.61 12.03 -9.64
CA LEU A 88 2.82 10.59 -9.55
C LEU A 88 4.33 10.30 -9.56
N ASP A 89 4.78 9.43 -8.68
CA ASP A 89 6.16 8.92 -8.62
C ASP A 89 7.27 9.98 -8.49
N THR A 90 6.93 11.19 -8.01
CA THR A 90 7.91 12.27 -7.86
C THR A 90 8.59 12.28 -6.50
N ALA A 91 8.00 11.64 -5.48
CA ALA A 91 8.49 11.62 -4.11
C ALA A 91 8.15 10.30 -3.37
N PHE A 92 8.29 9.16 -4.05
CA PHE A 92 7.90 7.85 -3.51
C PHE A 92 8.50 7.57 -2.13
N ALA A 93 9.81 7.78 -1.96
CA ALA A 93 10.50 7.54 -0.69
C ALA A 93 9.93 8.41 0.45
N ASP A 94 9.62 9.67 0.16
CA ASP A 94 9.03 10.60 1.13
C ASP A 94 7.61 10.17 1.50
N VAL A 95 6.80 9.72 0.53
CA VAL A 95 5.46 9.18 0.78
C VAL A 95 5.52 7.99 1.73
N VAL A 96 6.38 7.00 1.46
CA VAL A 96 6.56 5.83 2.35
C VAL A 96 6.99 6.27 3.75
N GLN A 97 7.95 7.18 3.86
CA GLN A 97 8.42 7.71 5.13
C GLN A 97 7.32 8.45 5.90
N GLN A 98 6.52 9.30 5.23
CA GLN A 98 5.39 9.98 5.85
C GLN A 98 4.32 8.99 6.32
N CYS A 99 4.02 7.96 5.54
CA CYS A 99 3.10 6.89 5.93
C CYS A 99 3.57 6.14 7.19
N ALA A 100 4.88 5.92 7.33
CA ALA A 100 5.46 5.28 8.50
C ALA A 100 5.40 6.16 9.77
N GLN A 101 5.32 7.49 9.63
CA GLN A 101 5.33 8.45 10.74
C GLN A 101 3.95 8.90 11.20
N VAL A 102 2.88 8.62 10.46
CA VAL A 102 1.52 9.04 10.84
C VAL A 102 1.05 8.25 12.05
N PRO A 103 0.70 8.93 13.17
CA PRO A 103 0.07 8.27 14.31
C PRO A 103 -1.27 7.66 13.91
N ARG A 104 -1.48 6.41 14.24
CA ARG A 104 -2.76 5.72 14.04
C ARG A 104 -3.47 5.55 15.36
N ARG A 105 -4.80 5.78 15.37
CA ARG A 105 -5.60 5.62 16.59
C ARG A 105 -5.56 4.17 17.07
N GLY A 106 -5.08 3.96 18.31
CA GLY A 106 -5.06 2.64 18.95
C GLY A 106 -3.85 1.76 18.58
N GLU A 107 -2.92 2.24 17.76
CA GLU A 107 -1.70 1.52 17.42
C GLU A 107 -0.47 2.19 18.05
N VAL A 108 0.39 1.39 18.65
CA VAL A 108 1.72 1.85 19.15
C VAL A 108 2.73 1.54 18.06
N GLY A 109 3.26 2.58 17.40
CA GLY A 109 4.25 2.43 16.33
C GLY A 109 3.65 2.33 14.93
N THR A 110 4.40 1.73 14.02
CA THR A 110 4.02 1.52 12.62
C THR A 110 4.39 0.11 12.17
N TRP A 111 3.56 -0.48 11.31
CA TRP A 111 3.88 -1.74 10.63
C TRP A 111 4.89 -1.55 9.48
N ILE A 112 5.10 -0.29 9.01
CA ILE A 112 6.07 0.02 7.96
C ILE A 112 7.46 0.06 8.59
N THR A 113 8.07 -1.11 8.76
CA THR A 113 9.44 -1.22 9.26
C THR A 113 10.46 -0.64 8.27
N PRO A 114 11.68 -0.28 8.70
CA PRO A 114 12.75 0.16 7.79
C PRO A 114 13.05 -0.85 6.68
N ALA A 115 13.01 -2.15 6.98
CA ALA A 115 13.22 -3.21 6.01
C ALA A 115 12.11 -3.24 4.95
N LEU A 116 10.84 -3.12 5.37
CA LEU A 116 9.70 -3.06 4.47
C LEU A 116 9.73 -1.79 3.60
N ALA A 117 10.05 -0.64 4.18
CA ALA A 117 10.21 0.60 3.42
C ALA A 117 11.31 0.51 2.36
N ALA A 118 12.44 -0.14 2.68
CA ALA A 118 13.51 -0.40 1.72
C ALA A 118 13.06 -1.34 0.60
N ALA A 119 12.29 -2.39 0.93
CA ALA A 119 11.76 -3.34 -0.05
C ALA A 119 10.78 -2.67 -1.03
N TYR A 120 9.86 -1.81 -0.56
CA TYR A 120 8.96 -1.07 -1.44
C TYR A 120 9.69 -0.04 -2.31
N ARG A 121 10.73 0.63 -1.78
CA ARG A 121 11.59 1.49 -2.62
C ARG A 121 12.26 0.68 -3.72
N ARG A 122 12.72 -0.55 -3.41
CA ARG A 122 13.30 -1.42 -4.43
C ARG A 122 12.26 -1.84 -5.48
N LEU A 123 11.02 -2.13 -5.10
CA LEU A 123 9.93 -2.38 -6.05
C LEU A 123 9.61 -1.15 -6.91
N HIS A 124 9.70 0.05 -6.34
CA HIS A 124 9.53 1.30 -7.10
C HIS A 124 10.63 1.48 -8.15
N GLU A 125 11.89 1.29 -7.80
CA GLU A 125 13.02 1.33 -8.75
C GLU A 125 12.87 0.31 -9.89
N LEU A 126 12.20 -0.82 -9.64
CA LEU A 126 11.89 -1.86 -10.61
C LEU A 126 10.60 -1.58 -11.41
N GLY A 127 9.87 -0.50 -11.12
CA GLY A 127 8.65 -0.11 -11.81
C GLY A 127 7.38 -0.86 -11.37
N PHE A 128 7.38 -1.46 -10.17
CA PHE A 128 6.21 -2.19 -9.64
C PHE A 128 5.50 -1.47 -8.49
N ALA A 129 6.16 -0.54 -7.81
CA ALA A 129 5.51 0.24 -6.76
C ALA A 129 5.43 1.71 -7.17
N HIS A 130 4.30 2.34 -6.88
CA HIS A 130 3.99 3.70 -7.31
C HIS A 130 3.39 4.52 -6.18
N SER A 131 3.54 5.84 -6.28
CA SER A 131 2.92 6.80 -5.36
C SER A 131 2.06 7.83 -6.10
N ALA A 132 1.06 8.33 -5.37
CA ALA A 132 0.33 9.53 -5.76
C ALA A 132 0.46 10.55 -4.64
N GLU A 133 0.92 11.75 -4.95
CA GLU A 133 1.29 12.80 -4.01
C GLU A 133 0.37 14.02 -4.17
N ALA A 134 -0.09 14.56 -3.04
CA ALA A 134 -0.79 15.84 -3.00
C ALA A 134 0.16 16.91 -2.47
N TRP A 135 0.39 17.95 -3.27
CA TRP A 135 1.28 19.07 -3.00
C TRP A 135 0.50 20.37 -2.82
N GLU A 136 0.89 21.18 -1.85
CA GLU A 136 0.38 22.53 -1.61
C GLU A 136 1.57 23.46 -1.38
N ASP A 137 1.68 24.54 -2.16
CA ASP A 137 2.78 25.52 -2.09
C ASP A 137 4.17 24.86 -2.11
N GLY A 138 4.35 23.86 -2.99
CA GLY A 138 5.62 23.13 -3.13
C GLY A 138 5.94 22.15 -1.97
N ARG A 139 5.00 21.93 -1.05
CA ARG A 139 5.16 21.01 0.08
C ARG A 139 4.31 19.77 -0.10
N LEU A 140 4.88 18.60 0.18
CA LEU A 140 4.16 17.33 0.20
C LEU A 140 3.25 17.28 1.43
N VAL A 141 1.93 17.33 1.23
CA VAL A 141 0.93 17.44 2.31
C VAL A 141 -0.01 16.25 2.42
N GLY A 142 0.08 15.29 1.50
CA GLY A 142 -0.66 14.04 1.55
C GLY A 142 -0.23 13.14 0.41
N GLY A 143 -0.58 11.87 0.49
CA GLY A 143 -0.27 10.91 -0.55
C GLY A 143 -0.58 9.48 -0.13
N LEU A 144 -0.38 8.58 -1.06
CA LEU A 144 -0.46 7.14 -0.86
C LEU A 144 0.57 6.44 -1.75
N TYR A 145 0.86 5.21 -1.38
CA TYR A 145 1.65 4.32 -2.24
C TYR A 145 1.04 2.93 -2.30
N GLY A 146 1.47 2.16 -3.27
CA GLY A 146 1.05 0.78 -3.45
C GLY A 146 1.85 0.06 -4.53
N VAL A 147 1.51 -1.21 -4.73
CA VAL A 147 2.10 -2.07 -5.75
C VAL A 147 1.13 -2.20 -6.92
N SER A 148 1.62 -2.01 -8.14
CA SER A 148 0.88 -2.22 -9.39
C SER A 148 1.37 -3.52 -10.03
N LEU A 149 0.48 -4.49 -10.19
CA LEU A 149 0.83 -5.76 -10.80
C LEU A 149 -0.33 -6.30 -11.64
N GLY A 150 -0.08 -6.54 -12.92
CA GLY A 150 -1.11 -6.92 -13.85
C GLY A 150 -2.23 -5.88 -13.93
N GLY A 151 -3.48 -6.29 -13.75
CA GLY A 151 -4.65 -5.42 -13.75
C GLY A 151 -5.06 -4.89 -12.37
N ALA A 152 -4.20 -4.98 -11.34
CA ALA A 152 -4.53 -4.58 -9.97
C ALA A 152 -3.53 -3.58 -9.40
N PHE A 153 -4.06 -2.65 -8.59
CA PHE A 153 -3.26 -1.77 -7.73
C PHE A 153 -3.53 -2.11 -6.26
N PHE A 154 -2.52 -2.56 -5.56
CA PHE A 154 -2.58 -2.91 -4.13
C PHE A 154 -2.18 -1.68 -3.31
N GLY A 155 -3.19 -0.96 -2.78
CA GLY A 155 -2.94 0.21 -1.93
C GLY A 155 -2.40 -0.22 -0.56
N GLU A 156 -1.21 0.24 -0.22
CA GLU A 156 -0.52 -0.15 1.01
C GLU A 156 -0.82 0.80 2.16
N SER A 157 -0.58 2.08 1.96
CA SER A 157 -0.76 3.07 3.00
C SER A 157 -0.98 4.46 2.44
N MET A 158 -1.57 5.34 3.25
CA MET A 158 -1.73 6.75 2.92
C MET A 158 -1.51 7.63 4.15
N PHE A 159 -1.14 8.89 3.91
CA PHE A 159 -1.03 9.92 4.94
C PHE A 159 -1.68 11.23 4.49
N ALA A 160 -2.07 12.07 5.44
CA ALA A 160 -2.57 13.42 5.21
C ALA A 160 -2.10 14.39 6.30
N ARG A 161 -1.44 15.46 5.90
CA ARG A 161 -1.05 16.60 6.73
C ARG A 161 -2.03 17.78 6.60
N ARG A 162 -2.88 17.74 5.58
CA ARG A 162 -3.94 18.71 5.29
C ARG A 162 -5.25 18.00 5.01
N PRO A 163 -6.41 18.64 5.33
CA PRO A 163 -7.73 18.04 5.08
C PRO A 163 -7.90 17.60 3.63
N ASP A 164 -8.37 16.38 3.43
CA ASP A 164 -8.63 15.73 2.14
C ASP A 164 -7.42 15.48 1.23
N ALA A 165 -6.19 15.85 1.59
CA ALA A 165 -5.01 15.73 0.73
C ALA A 165 -4.79 14.29 0.22
N SER A 166 -4.81 13.28 1.10
CA SER A 166 -4.68 11.87 0.69
C SER A 166 -5.85 11.39 -0.16
N LYS A 167 -7.08 11.89 0.10
CA LYS A 167 -8.26 11.54 -0.70
C LYS A 167 -8.21 12.13 -2.10
N VAL A 168 -7.66 13.36 -2.25
CA VAL A 168 -7.44 13.97 -3.56
C VAL A 168 -6.43 13.15 -4.36
N ALA A 169 -5.29 12.77 -3.77
CA ALA A 169 -4.32 11.89 -4.39
C ALA A 169 -4.96 10.55 -4.79
N PHE A 170 -5.71 9.91 -3.88
CA PHE A 170 -6.40 8.65 -4.14
C PHE A 170 -7.40 8.74 -5.30
N VAL A 171 -8.29 9.74 -5.31
CA VAL A 171 -9.27 9.92 -6.39
C VAL A 171 -8.58 10.13 -7.73
N THR A 172 -7.48 10.89 -7.75
CA THR A 172 -6.72 11.15 -8.97
C THR A 172 -6.07 9.86 -9.48
N LEU A 173 -5.44 9.07 -8.59
CA LEU A 173 -4.86 7.77 -8.95
C LEU A 173 -5.92 6.82 -9.51
N VAL A 174 -7.07 6.66 -8.83
CA VAL A 174 -8.14 5.75 -9.31
C VAL A 174 -8.66 6.18 -10.69
N ARG A 175 -8.78 7.48 -10.96
CA ARG A 175 -9.17 7.99 -12.28
C ARG A 175 -8.12 7.71 -13.35
N GLN A 176 -6.84 7.78 -12.98
CA GLN A 176 -5.75 7.44 -13.90
C GLN A 176 -5.74 5.95 -14.23
N LEU A 177 -6.04 5.08 -13.25
CA LEU A 177 -6.14 3.63 -13.45
C LEU A 177 -7.38 3.22 -14.26
N ALA A 178 -8.39 4.07 -14.36
CA ALA A 178 -9.62 3.85 -15.14
C ALA A 178 -9.52 4.33 -16.58
N ALA A 179 -8.47 5.08 -16.95
CA ALA A 179 -8.28 5.67 -18.28
C ALA A 179 -7.59 4.71 -19.24
#